data_0a52d203f2e36e3417b1c84319c97d9e
#
_entry.id   0a52d203f2e36e3417b1c84319c97d9e
#
_cell.length_a   1.000
_cell.length_b   1.000
_cell.length_c   1.000
_cell.angle_alpha   90.00
_cell.angle_beta   90.00
_cell.angle_gamma   90.00
#
_symmetry.space_group_name_H-M   'P 1'
#
loop_
_entity.id
_entity.type
_entity.pdbx_description
1 polymer ?
#
loop_
_entity_poly.entity_id
_entity_poly.type
_entity_poly.pdbx_seq_one_letter_code
_entity_poly.pdbx_strand_id
1 'polypeptide(L)'
;MKRYINILMVALATMMTSCLTEDPRDQLYEEDIYNNANNIYINAVAVLYNYIGGSADSEGLQGTCRGIYDYNTLTTDEAMIPIRGGDWYDGGLWTNMYQHKWSPNDLPLYNTWKYLYKVVVLSNKSLHIIDKYSHNLSEEQRVPYEAEVRALRALFYYYIMDMYGRVPIVTSYEQPQDEVVQSERSEVFRFIVNELQEVAELLPNERSNKMGNYYGRITTPVANFLLAKLALNAEIYCDDNWTDGVPRNGKEIFFTVDGEKLNAWQTCIKYCNKLAEVGYRLEDDYSYNFSVHNENSNENIFTIPLDKNLYAAQFWYLFRSRHYNHGGALGGSSENGTSANISTVLANGYGTDDVDARFEKNFYAGIVEVDGKPVMMDNGQQLEYFPLELKLNLTGSSYVKTAGARMAKYEVDRTSHSDGRQPDNDIVLFRYADALLMKSEAKVRNGEDGSLELNEVRGRVGMPYREATLENILKERLLELVWEGWRRQDMVRFGVYHKSYDQRVQLADEKNGYTTVFPIPQKSIDLNPKLKQNVGYK
;
A
#
# COMPACT_ATOMS: atom_id res chain seq x y z
N MET A 1 -15.55 -34.80 -72.58
CA MET A 1 -15.25 -33.57 -71.83
C MET A 1 -16.17 -33.32 -70.61
N LYS A 2 -17.48 -33.26 -70.73
CA LYS A 2 -18.36 -32.99 -69.56
C LYS A 2 -18.24 -33.99 -68.40
N ARG A 3 -17.92 -35.24 -68.65
CA ARG A 3 -17.76 -36.27 -67.59
C ARG A 3 -16.48 -36.11 -66.76
N TYR A 4 -15.42 -35.61 -67.39
CA TYR A 4 -14.14 -35.32 -66.66
C TYR A 4 -14.15 -34.03 -65.85
N ILE A 5 -14.97 -33.03 -66.31
CA ILE A 5 -15.18 -31.77 -65.59
C ILE A 5 -15.99 -32.03 -64.32
N ASN A 6 -16.97 -32.90 -64.33
CA ASN A 6 -17.73 -33.25 -63.13
C ASN A 6 -16.92 -34.06 -62.14
N ILE A 7 -16.02 -34.96 -62.59
CA ILE A 7 -15.09 -35.67 -61.69
C ILE A 7 -14.06 -34.72 -61.09
N LEU A 8 -13.56 -33.74 -61.86
CA LEU A 8 -12.64 -32.73 -61.36
C LEU A 8 -13.30 -31.79 -60.35
N MET A 9 -14.55 -31.39 -60.55
CA MET A 9 -15.33 -30.58 -59.58
C MET A 9 -15.64 -31.35 -58.29
N VAL A 10 -15.94 -32.64 -58.35
CA VAL A 10 -16.15 -33.46 -57.15
C VAL A 10 -14.82 -33.67 -56.39
N ALA A 11 -13.72 -33.88 -57.08
CA ALA A 11 -12.39 -33.97 -56.45
C ALA A 11 -11.93 -32.65 -55.84
N LEU A 12 -12.25 -31.50 -56.47
CA LEU A 12 -11.98 -30.16 -55.86
C LEU A 12 -12.89 -29.89 -54.67
N ALA A 13 -14.17 -30.32 -54.70
CA ALA A 13 -15.09 -30.16 -53.57
C ALA A 13 -14.70 -31.01 -52.36
N THR A 14 -14.16 -32.23 -52.60
CA THR A 14 -13.63 -33.07 -51.50
C THR A 14 -12.28 -32.59 -50.95
N MET A 15 -11.52 -31.81 -51.70
CA MET A 15 -10.32 -31.14 -51.15
C MET A 15 -10.63 -29.89 -50.36
N MET A 16 -11.80 -29.27 -50.50
CA MET A 16 -12.23 -28.11 -49.71
C MET A 16 -12.96 -28.49 -48.41
N THR A 17 -13.24 -29.77 -48.16
CA THR A 17 -13.78 -30.27 -46.89
C THR A 17 -12.72 -30.86 -45.97
N SER A 18 -11.43 -30.72 -46.30
CA SER A 18 -10.37 -30.82 -45.33
C SER A 18 -10.52 -29.57 -44.43
N CYS A 19 -11.33 -29.66 -43.40
CA CYS A 19 -11.17 -28.83 -42.23
C CYS A 19 -9.73 -29.01 -41.84
N LEU A 20 -8.94 -27.97 -42.05
CA LEU A 20 -7.73 -27.74 -41.35
C LEU A 20 -8.12 -27.56 -39.86
N THR A 21 -8.38 -28.64 -39.18
CA THR A 21 -8.07 -28.72 -37.75
C THR A 21 -6.55 -28.72 -37.72
N GLU A 22 -5.95 -27.54 -37.82
CA GLU A 22 -4.62 -27.32 -37.31
C GLU A 22 -4.75 -27.64 -35.84
N ASP A 23 -4.28 -28.82 -35.47
CA ASP A 23 -3.97 -29.19 -34.12
C ASP A 23 -2.55 -28.63 -33.89
N PRO A 24 -2.41 -27.38 -33.39
CA PRO A 24 -1.10 -26.77 -33.27
C PRO A 24 -0.37 -27.52 -32.16
N ARG A 25 0.62 -28.29 -32.55
CA ARG A 25 1.42 -29.15 -31.65
C ARG A 25 2.16 -28.37 -30.54
N ASP A 26 2.12 -27.03 -30.58
CA ASP A 26 2.80 -26.12 -29.66
C ASP A 26 1.84 -25.21 -28.87
N GLN A 27 0.51 -25.48 -28.88
CA GLN A 27 -0.45 -24.77 -28.02
C GLN A 27 -0.84 -25.66 -26.84
N LEU A 28 -0.70 -25.10 -25.63
CA LEU A 28 -1.29 -25.67 -24.41
C LEU A 28 -2.79 -25.35 -24.44
N TYR A 29 -3.63 -26.37 -24.37
CA TYR A 29 -5.06 -26.17 -24.16
C TYR A 29 -5.33 -25.70 -22.73
N GLU A 30 -6.37 -24.93 -22.53
CA GLU A 30 -6.73 -24.42 -21.20
C GLU A 30 -6.97 -25.58 -20.21
N GLU A 31 -7.55 -26.69 -20.68
CA GLU A 31 -7.76 -27.91 -19.92
C GLU A 31 -6.43 -28.53 -19.42
N ASP A 32 -5.37 -28.43 -20.21
CA ASP A 32 -4.04 -28.97 -19.84
C ASP A 32 -3.39 -28.09 -18.76
N ILE A 33 -3.65 -26.79 -18.78
CA ILE A 33 -3.13 -25.83 -17.79
C ILE A 33 -3.79 -26.05 -16.42
N TYR A 34 -5.11 -26.31 -16.39
CA TYR A 34 -5.88 -26.41 -15.13
C TYR A 34 -6.25 -27.85 -14.75
N ASN A 35 -5.45 -28.83 -15.15
CA ASN A 35 -5.73 -30.26 -15.00
C ASN A 35 -5.50 -30.84 -13.59
N ASN A 36 -4.96 -30.06 -12.67
CA ASN A 36 -4.74 -30.47 -11.29
C ASN A 36 -4.68 -29.26 -10.33
N ALA A 37 -4.84 -29.53 -9.03
CA ALA A 37 -4.92 -28.50 -7.99
C ALA A 37 -3.69 -27.57 -7.94
N ASN A 38 -2.47 -28.09 -8.10
CA ASN A 38 -1.27 -27.28 -8.07
C ASN A 38 -1.21 -26.28 -9.22
N ASN A 39 -1.55 -26.74 -10.43
CA ASN A 39 -1.59 -25.88 -11.60
C ASN A 39 -2.70 -24.81 -11.49
N ILE A 40 -3.87 -25.16 -10.94
CA ILE A 40 -4.92 -24.18 -10.64
C ILE A 40 -4.43 -23.16 -9.64
N TYR A 41 -3.79 -23.60 -8.55
CA TYR A 41 -3.22 -22.69 -7.55
C TYR A 41 -2.21 -21.71 -8.16
N ILE A 42 -1.22 -22.21 -8.88
CA ILE A 42 -0.16 -21.38 -9.46
C ILE A 42 -0.74 -20.34 -10.43
N ASN A 43 -1.64 -20.76 -11.34
CA ASN A 43 -2.11 -19.91 -12.43
C ASN A 43 -3.35 -19.07 -12.10
N ALA A 44 -4.10 -19.41 -11.06
CA ALA A 44 -5.29 -18.64 -10.67
C ALA A 44 -5.11 -17.91 -9.34
N VAL A 45 -4.32 -18.41 -8.38
CA VAL A 45 -4.14 -17.78 -7.07
C VAL A 45 -2.79 -17.11 -6.94
N ALA A 46 -1.70 -17.88 -7.06
CA ALA A 46 -0.34 -17.38 -6.82
C ALA A 46 0.04 -16.22 -7.76
N VAL A 47 -0.44 -16.23 -9.00
CA VAL A 47 -0.19 -15.16 -9.97
C VAL A 47 -0.64 -13.77 -9.49
N LEU A 48 -1.65 -13.69 -8.60
CA LEU A 48 -2.15 -12.43 -8.06
C LEU A 48 -1.14 -11.74 -7.13
N TYR A 49 -0.31 -12.51 -6.45
CA TYR A 49 0.72 -11.98 -5.54
C TYR A 49 1.82 -11.21 -6.28
N ASN A 50 2.07 -11.49 -7.56
CA ASN A 50 3.00 -10.73 -8.38
C ASN A 50 2.63 -9.25 -8.51
N TYR A 51 1.37 -8.91 -8.25
CA TYR A 51 0.88 -7.54 -8.33
C TYR A 51 0.93 -6.79 -7.01
N ILE A 52 1.13 -7.44 -5.86
CA ILE A 52 1.18 -6.75 -4.56
C ILE A 52 2.36 -5.78 -4.52
N GLY A 53 3.54 -6.20 -4.96
CA GLY A 53 4.74 -5.37 -5.01
C GLY A 53 4.80 -4.43 -6.22
N GLY A 54 4.14 -4.80 -7.31
CA GLY A 54 4.22 -4.08 -8.59
C GLY A 54 5.59 -4.21 -9.28
N SER A 55 5.67 -3.76 -10.53
CA SER A 55 6.90 -3.83 -11.33
C SER A 55 7.20 -2.56 -12.13
N ALA A 56 6.31 -1.57 -12.10
CA ALA A 56 6.41 -0.32 -12.84
C ALA A 56 5.91 0.86 -12.00
N ASP A 57 6.14 2.08 -12.49
CA ASP A 57 5.60 3.30 -11.89
C ASP A 57 4.09 3.21 -11.70
N SER A 58 3.60 3.68 -10.56
CA SER A 58 2.18 3.68 -10.16
C SER A 58 1.59 2.28 -9.90
N GLU A 59 2.38 1.22 -9.92
CA GLU A 59 1.99 -0.13 -9.52
C GLU A 59 2.51 -0.45 -8.11
N GLY A 60 1.96 -1.52 -7.50
CA GLY A 60 2.31 -1.96 -6.15
C GLY A 60 1.57 -1.24 -5.03
N LEU A 61 1.29 -1.97 -3.96
CA LEU A 61 0.63 -1.42 -2.78
C LEU A 61 1.58 -0.54 -1.96
N GLN A 62 2.88 -0.77 -2.13
CA GLN A 62 3.94 0.06 -1.53
C GLN A 62 5.22 -0.08 -2.35
N GLY A 63 5.98 1.01 -2.49
CA GLY A 63 7.38 0.92 -2.91
C GLY A 63 7.72 1.33 -4.31
N THR A 64 6.81 1.35 -5.27
CA THR A 64 7.11 1.91 -6.59
C THR A 64 6.96 3.42 -6.61
N CYS A 65 7.46 4.07 -7.67
CA CYS A 65 7.40 5.51 -7.83
C CYS A 65 6.03 5.96 -8.35
N ARG A 66 5.56 7.13 -7.94
CA ARG A 66 4.34 7.78 -8.44
C ARG A 66 3.05 6.98 -8.20
N GLY A 67 3.04 6.14 -7.15
CA GLY A 67 1.91 5.27 -6.82
C GLY A 67 1.36 5.51 -5.42
N ILE A 68 0.70 4.48 -4.88
CA ILE A 68 -0.01 4.51 -3.60
C ILE A 68 0.86 5.03 -2.45
N TYR A 69 2.11 4.55 -2.35
CA TYR A 69 3.03 4.98 -1.31
C TYR A 69 3.28 6.49 -1.35
N ASP A 70 3.57 7.03 -2.53
CA ASP A 70 3.84 8.46 -2.68
C ASP A 70 2.61 9.31 -2.34
N TYR A 71 1.42 8.90 -2.76
CA TYR A 71 0.18 9.59 -2.39
C TYR A 71 -0.11 9.51 -0.89
N ASN A 72 0.26 8.44 -0.21
CA ASN A 72 0.03 8.28 1.22
C ASN A 72 1.09 8.96 2.09
N THR A 73 2.27 9.26 1.55
CA THR A 73 3.41 9.85 2.25
C THR A 73 3.61 11.32 1.88
N LEU A 74 3.67 11.64 0.59
CA LEU A 74 4.07 12.97 0.10
C LEU A 74 2.93 14.00 0.06
N THR A 75 1.68 13.58 0.31
CA THR A 75 0.55 14.49 0.48
C THR A 75 0.33 14.86 1.95
N THR A 76 1.30 14.63 2.82
CA THR A 76 1.17 14.69 4.27
C THR A 76 2.25 15.57 4.91
N ASP A 77 2.15 15.75 6.23
CA ASP A 77 3.18 16.41 7.04
C ASP A 77 4.44 15.53 7.23
N GLU A 78 4.46 14.29 6.68
CA GLU A 78 5.57 13.36 6.88
C GLU A 78 6.80 13.72 6.04
N ALA A 79 6.62 13.88 4.73
CA ALA A 79 7.75 14.05 3.81
C ALA A 79 7.37 14.82 2.54
N MET A 80 8.40 15.30 1.83
CA MET A 80 8.27 15.92 0.51
C MET A 80 9.40 15.50 -0.42
N ILE A 81 9.20 15.70 -1.72
CA ILE A 81 10.27 15.70 -2.72
C ILE A 81 10.44 17.14 -3.20
N PRO A 82 11.48 17.86 -2.77
CA PRO A 82 11.72 19.24 -3.15
C PRO A 82 12.36 19.33 -4.54
N ILE A 83 12.13 20.44 -5.23
CA ILE A 83 12.89 20.79 -6.44
C ILE A 83 14.34 21.10 -6.02
N ARG A 84 15.31 20.36 -6.57
CA ARG A 84 16.74 20.47 -6.26
C ARG A 84 17.51 21.00 -7.46
N GLY A 85 17.27 22.27 -7.84
CA GLY A 85 17.83 22.86 -9.04
C GLY A 85 17.18 22.29 -10.29
N GLY A 86 17.93 21.51 -11.09
CA GLY A 86 17.39 20.84 -12.28
C GLY A 86 16.69 19.51 -11.99
N ASP A 87 16.88 18.96 -10.77
CA ASP A 87 16.35 17.63 -10.39
C ASP A 87 14.98 17.77 -9.72
N TRP A 88 14.13 16.73 -9.88
CA TRP A 88 12.84 16.54 -9.18
C TRP A 88 11.78 17.61 -9.49
N TYR A 89 11.91 18.33 -10.59
CA TYR A 89 10.83 19.20 -11.06
C TYR A 89 9.67 18.39 -11.65
N ASP A 90 9.94 17.41 -12.51
CA ASP A 90 8.99 16.48 -13.14
C ASP A 90 7.67 17.15 -13.57
N GLY A 91 7.76 18.32 -14.22
CA GLY A 91 6.57 19.08 -14.61
C GLY A 91 5.75 19.65 -13.45
N GLY A 92 6.31 19.67 -12.24
CA GLY A 92 5.62 20.11 -11.03
C GLY A 92 4.90 18.98 -10.27
N LEU A 93 5.02 17.72 -10.70
CA LEU A 93 4.31 16.59 -10.11
C LEU A 93 4.43 16.54 -8.58
N TRP A 94 5.66 16.53 -8.05
CA TRP A 94 5.93 16.36 -6.62
C TRP A 94 5.46 17.56 -5.79
N THR A 95 5.66 18.77 -6.31
CA THR A 95 5.17 19.99 -5.65
C THR A 95 3.66 20.09 -5.65
N ASN A 96 3.00 19.69 -6.74
CA ASN A 96 1.54 19.64 -6.81
C ASN A 96 0.96 18.59 -5.88
N MET A 97 1.61 17.39 -5.78
CA MET A 97 1.24 16.35 -4.85
C MET A 97 1.30 16.86 -3.40
N TYR A 98 2.42 17.46 -2.99
CA TYR A 98 2.60 18.03 -1.66
C TYR A 98 1.59 19.15 -1.34
N GLN A 99 1.23 19.97 -2.33
CA GLN A 99 0.31 21.12 -2.17
C GLN A 99 -1.17 20.76 -2.38
N HIS A 100 -1.52 19.48 -2.57
CA HIS A 100 -2.87 18.99 -2.90
C HIS A 100 -3.44 19.61 -4.19
N LYS A 101 -2.59 19.87 -5.19
CA LYS A 101 -2.95 20.45 -6.49
C LYS A 101 -3.00 19.42 -7.62
N TRP A 102 -3.37 18.21 -7.29
CA TRP A 102 -3.62 17.17 -8.29
C TRP A 102 -4.91 17.43 -9.08
N SER A 103 -5.03 16.78 -10.23
CA SER A 103 -6.18 16.92 -11.12
C SER A 103 -6.69 15.57 -11.64
N PRO A 104 -7.94 15.51 -12.18
CA PRO A 104 -8.46 14.29 -12.83
C PRO A 104 -7.62 13.83 -14.03
N ASN A 105 -6.76 14.70 -14.59
CA ASN A 105 -5.93 14.40 -15.74
C ASN A 105 -4.52 13.90 -15.38
N ASP A 106 -4.19 13.79 -14.10
CA ASP A 106 -2.88 13.34 -13.66
C ASP A 106 -2.66 11.87 -14.03
N LEU A 107 -1.63 11.64 -14.83
CA LEU A 107 -1.30 10.30 -15.33
C LEU A 107 -0.99 9.29 -14.21
N PRO A 108 -0.27 9.64 -13.12
CA PRO A 108 -0.05 8.73 -12.01
C PRO A 108 -1.34 8.25 -11.33
N LEU A 109 -2.32 9.12 -11.12
CA LEU A 109 -3.63 8.75 -10.55
C LEU A 109 -4.37 7.77 -11.47
N TYR A 110 -4.36 8.02 -12.80
CA TYR A 110 -4.95 7.12 -13.76
C TYR A 110 -4.25 5.75 -13.81
N ASN A 111 -2.92 5.73 -13.77
CA ASN A 111 -2.17 4.46 -13.78
C ASN A 111 -2.40 3.67 -12.49
N THR A 112 -2.45 4.32 -11.33
CA THR A 112 -2.78 3.69 -10.05
C THR A 112 -4.21 3.10 -10.07
N TRP A 113 -5.19 3.84 -10.58
CA TRP A 113 -6.56 3.34 -10.80
C TRP A 113 -6.57 2.07 -11.67
N LYS A 114 -5.89 2.13 -12.82
CA LYS A 114 -5.78 0.98 -13.74
C LYS A 114 -5.15 -0.24 -13.09
N TYR A 115 -4.07 -0.02 -12.35
CA TYR A 115 -3.36 -1.07 -11.65
C TYR A 115 -4.27 -1.76 -10.63
N LEU A 116 -4.93 -0.99 -9.79
CA LEU A 116 -5.81 -1.55 -8.76
C LEU A 116 -6.97 -2.33 -9.36
N TYR A 117 -7.66 -1.78 -10.36
CA TYR A 117 -8.76 -2.48 -11.03
C TYR A 117 -8.30 -3.67 -11.87
N LYS A 118 -7.09 -3.65 -12.43
CA LYS A 118 -6.50 -4.81 -13.10
C LYS A 118 -6.50 -6.03 -12.17
N VAL A 119 -6.09 -5.84 -10.91
CA VAL A 119 -6.04 -6.96 -9.95
C VAL A 119 -7.44 -7.41 -9.53
N VAL A 120 -8.41 -6.49 -9.40
CA VAL A 120 -9.82 -6.86 -9.18
C VAL A 120 -10.35 -7.74 -10.31
N VAL A 121 -10.13 -7.35 -11.57
CA VAL A 121 -10.56 -8.13 -12.74
C VAL A 121 -9.84 -9.48 -12.80
N LEU A 122 -8.55 -9.53 -12.50
CA LEU A 122 -7.79 -10.78 -12.43
C LEU A 122 -8.30 -11.68 -11.29
N SER A 123 -8.66 -11.12 -10.14
CA SER A 123 -9.27 -11.89 -9.04
C SER A 123 -10.62 -12.49 -9.45
N ASN A 124 -11.46 -11.72 -10.16
CA ASN A 124 -12.73 -12.25 -10.69
C ASN A 124 -12.49 -13.37 -11.71
N LYS A 125 -11.48 -13.22 -12.58
CA LYS A 125 -11.08 -14.27 -13.53
C LYS A 125 -10.58 -15.52 -12.77
N SER A 126 -9.80 -15.33 -11.70
CA SER A 126 -9.31 -16.43 -10.87
C SER A 126 -10.46 -17.22 -10.24
N LEU A 127 -11.47 -16.53 -9.69
CA LEU A 127 -12.67 -17.18 -9.13
C LEU A 127 -13.43 -17.95 -10.20
N HIS A 128 -13.60 -17.39 -11.40
CA HIS A 128 -14.22 -18.07 -12.53
C HIS A 128 -13.44 -19.35 -12.94
N ILE A 129 -12.10 -19.29 -12.96
CA ILE A 129 -11.25 -20.45 -13.26
C ILE A 129 -11.39 -21.53 -12.18
N ILE A 130 -11.35 -21.16 -10.90
CA ILE A 130 -11.50 -22.10 -9.79
C ILE A 130 -12.86 -22.80 -9.86
N ASP A 131 -13.94 -22.09 -10.15
CA ASP A 131 -15.28 -22.65 -10.32
C ASP A 131 -15.34 -23.57 -11.55
N LYS A 132 -14.91 -23.12 -12.74
CA LYS A 132 -14.92 -23.85 -14.00
C LYS A 132 -14.18 -25.19 -13.90
N TYR A 133 -13.03 -25.21 -13.20
CA TYR A 133 -12.18 -26.39 -13.03
C TYR A 133 -12.31 -27.03 -11.64
N SER A 134 -13.39 -26.75 -10.92
CA SER A 134 -13.65 -27.28 -9.56
C SER A 134 -13.62 -28.81 -9.47
N HIS A 135 -13.95 -29.51 -10.59
CA HIS A 135 -13.86 -30.97 -10.66
C HIS A 135 -12.44 -31.53 -10.52
N ASN A 136 -11.39 -30.71 -10.65
CA ASN A 136 -9.98 -31.05 -10.43
C ASN A 136 -9.50 -30.69 -9.01
N LEU A 137 -10.39 -30.22 -8.14
CA LEU A 137 -10.09 -29.80 -6.78
C LEU A 137 -10.92 -30.63 -5.78
N SER A 138 -10.32 -30.98 -4.64
CA SER A 138 -11.12 -31.36 -3.48
C SER A 138 -11.72 -30.10 -2.83
N GLU A 139 -12.75 -30.26 -2.01
CA GLU A 139 -13.34 -29.13 -1.29
C GLU A 139 -12.34 -28.46 -0.33
N GLU A 140 -11.46 -29.26 0.30
CA GLU A 140 -10.37 -28.81 1.16
C GLU A 140 -9.32 -27.96 0.42
N GLN A 141 -9.25 -28.06 -0.92
CA GLN A 141 -8.40 -27.21 -1.77
C GLN A 141 -9.19 -26.03 -2.33
N ARG A 142 -10.40 -26.26 -2.84
CA ARG A 142 -11.23 -25.24 -3.48
C ARG A 142 -11.58 -24.09 -2.51
N VAL A 143 -12.08 -24.42 -1.32
CA VAL A 143 -12.55 -23.43 -0.35
C VAL A 143 -11.44 -22.44 0.07
N PRO A 144 -10.23 -22.88 0.49
CA PRO A 144 -9.15 -21.96 0.78
C PRO A 144 -8.66 -21.15 -0.43
N TYR A 145 -8.66 -21.72 -1.65
CA TYR A 145 -8.25 -20.99 -2.86
C TYR A 145 -9.22 -19.84 -3.18
N GLU A 146 -10.53 -20.11 -3.12
CA GLU A 146 -11.56 -19.08 -3.28
C GLU A 146 -11.46 -18.00 -2.20
N ALA A 147 -11.27 -18.41 -0.94
CA ALA A 147 -11.12 -17.50 0.19
C ALA A 147 -9.90 -16.57 0.02
N GLU A 148 -8.77 -17.12 -0.42
CA GLU A 148 -7.55 -16.36 -0.62
C GLU A 148 -7.71 -15.32 -1.75
N VAL A 149 -8.32 -15.69 -2.87
CA VAL A 149 -8.59 -14.77 -3.98
C VAL A 149 -9.59 -13.67 -3.58
N ARG A 150 -10.65 -14.01 -2.83
CA ARG A 150 -11.63 -13.03 -2.31
C ARG A 150 -10.98 -12.06 -1.33
N ALA A 151 -10.11 -12.53 -0.43
CA ALA A 151 -9.38 -11.69 0.50
C ALA A 151 -8.40 -10.74 -0.22
N LEU A 152 -7.68 -11.22 -1.24
CA LEU A 152 -6.84 -10.37 -2.10
C LEU A 152 -7.67 -9.31 -2.82
N ARG A 153 -8.80 -9.68 -3.43
CA ARG A 153 -9.71 -8.72 -4.07
C ARG A 153 -10.20 -7.66 -3.09
N ALA A 154 -10.57 -8.06 -1.87
CA ALA A 154 -10.98 -7.14 -0.80
C ALA A 154 -9.85 -6.18 -0.38
N LEU A 155 -8.61 -6.66 -0.29
CA LEU A 155 -7.43 -5.84 -0.03
C LEU A 155 -7.25 -4.75 -1.11
N PHE A 156 -7.40 -5.10 -2.40
CA PHE A 156 -7.29 -4.12 -3.48
C PHE A 156 -8.47 -3.13 -3.48
N TYR A 157 -9.68 -3.59 -3.19
CA TYR A 157 -10.83 -2.69 -2.99
C TYR A 157 -10.65 -1.73 -1.82
N TYR A 158 -9.98 -2.15 -0.74
CA TYR A 158 -9.63 -1.26 0.36
C TYR A 158 -8.81 -0.06 -0.13
N TYR A 159 -7.76 -0.28 -0.94
CA TYR A 159 -6.97 0.82 -1.49
C TYR A 159 -7.74 1.64 -2.52
N ILE A 160 -8.59 1.02 -3.35
CA ILE A 160 -9.44 1.73 -4.32
C ILE A 160 -10.39 2.68 -3.58
N MET A 161 -11.09 2.18 -2.56
CA MET A 161 -12.02 2.97 -1.75
C MET A 161 -11.31 4.09 -0.99
N ASP A 162 -10.18 3.79 -0.36
CA ASP A 162 -9.41 4.76 0.43
C ASP A 162 -8.89 5.92 -0.45
N MET A 163 -8.44 5.61 -1.66
CA MET A 163 -7.94 6.63 -2.58
C MET A 163 -9.06 7.40 -3.30
N TYR A 164 -10.08 6.72 -3.81
CA TYR A 164 -11.02 7.31 -4.76
C TYR A 164 -12.46 7.46 -4.23
N GLY A 165 -12.77 6.94 -3.07
CA GLY A 165 -14.06 7.08 -2.40
C GLY A 165 -15.19 6.31 -3.10
N ARG A 166 -15.98 6.97 -3.96
CA ARG A 166 -17.06 6.35 -4.74
C ARG A 166 -16.50 5.62 -5.94
N VAL A 167 -16.67 4.32 -5.98
CA VAL A 167 -16.03 3.48 -7.00
C VAL A 167 -16.93 2.32 -7.41
N PRO A 168 -16.78 1.76 -8.61
CA PRO A 168 -17.52 0.58 -9.02
C PRO A 168 -17.16 -0.67 -8.21
N ILE A 169 -18.17 -1.46 -7.84
CA ILE A 169 -18.00 -2.83 -7.35
C ILE A 169 -18.24 -3.78 -8.53
N VAL A 170 -17.20 -4.52 -8.92
CA VAL A 170 -17.20 -5.49 -10.01
C VAL A 170 -16.82 -6.85 -9.44
N THR A 171 -17.75 -7.80 -9.45
CA THR A 171 -17.56 -9.13 -8.85
C THR A 171 -17.62 -10.28 -9.86
N SER A 172 -17.96 -10.00 -11.11
CA SER A 172 -17.98 -10.98 -12.19
C SER A 172 -16.92 -10.66 -13.24
N TYR A 173 -16.24 -11.69 -13.72
CA TYR A 173 -15.31 -11.60 -14.86
C TYR A 173 -16.04 -11.30 -16.18
N GLU A 174 -17.30 -11.73 -16.31
CA GLU A 174 -18.11 -11.60 -17.53
C GLU A 174 -18.98 -10.34 -17.54
N GLN A 175 -18.91 -9.48 -16.51
CA GLN A 175 -19.74 -8.28 -16.43
C GLN A 175 -19.41 -7.32 -17.57
N PRO A 176 -20.38 -6.95 -18.43
CA PRO A 176 -20.17 -6.00 -19.50
C PRO A 176 -19.76 -4.62 -18.95
N GLN A 177 -18.83 -3.96 -19.63
CA GLN A 177 -18.31 -2.66 -19.17
C GLN A 177 -19.40 -1.59 -19.10
N ASP A 178 -20.39 -1.64 -19.98
CA ASP A 178 -21.51 -0.70 -20.02
C ASP A 178 -22.55 -0.93 -18.90
N GLU A 179 -22.46 -2.03 -18.16
CA GLU A 179 -23.27 -2.30 -16.98
C GLU A 179 -22.58 -1.87 -15.67
N VAL A 180 -21.29 -1.54 -15.73
CA VAL A 180 -20.53 -1.12 -14.55
C VAL A 180 -21.00 0.25 -14.09
N VAL A 181 -21.48 0.33 -12.83
CA VAL A 181 -21.96 1.55 -12.18
C VAL A 181 -21.14 1.85 -10.93
N GLN A 182 -21.05 3.12 -10.57
CA GLN A 182 -20.38 3.58 -9.37
C GLN A 182 -21.25 3.30 -8.12
N SER A 183 -20.61 2.85 -7.05
CA SER A 183 -21.22 2.64 -5.73
C SER A 183 -20.80 3.74 -4.77
N GLU A 184 -21.64 4.01 -3.76
CA GLU A 184 -21.29 4.91 -2.68
C GLU A 184 -20.14 4.32 -1.83
N ARG A 185 -19.37 5.19 -1.18
CA ARG A 185 -18.21 4.79 -0.36
C ARG A 185 -18.59 3.79 0.72
N SER A 186 -19.72 4.04 1.39
CA SER A 186 -20.25 3.16 2.43
C SER A 186 -20.68 1.79 1.94
N GLU A 187 -21.10 1.68 0.67
CA GLU A 187 -21.45 0.40 0.03
C GLU A 187 -20.18 -0.41 -0.27
N VAL A 188 -19.14 0.26 -0.80
CA VAL A 188 -17.83 -0.36 -1.03
C VAL A 188 -17.22 -0.83 0.29
N PHE A 189 -17.29 -0.01 1.33
CA PHE A 189 -16.85 -0.39 2.67
C PHE A 189 -17.55 -1.65 3.19
N ARG A 190 -18.89 -1.69 3.11
CA ARG A 190 -19.66 -2.88 3.53
C ARG A 190 -19.31 -4.11 2.70
N PHE A 191 -19.14 -3.95 1.39
CA PHE A 191 -18.70 -5.03 0.52
C PHE A 191 -17.35 -5.62 0.99
N ILE A 192 -16.34 -4.77 1.24
CA ILE A 192 -15.02 -5.21 1.69
C ILE A 192 -15.09 -5.93 3.04
N VAL A 193 -15.84 -5.36 4.01
CA VAL A 193 -16.01 -5.96 5.34
C VAL A 193 -16.67 -7.32 5.25
N ASN A 194 -17.76 -7.45 4.47
CA ASN A 194 -18.48 -8.70 4.32
C ASN A 194 -17.58 -9.77 3.64
N GLU A 195 -16.89 -9.42 2.55
CA GLU A 195 -15.96 -10.33 1.88
C GLU A 195 -14.91 -10.86 2.87
N LEU A 196 -14.27 -9.99 3.65
CA LEU A 196 -13.25 -10.41 4.61
C LEU A 196 -13.82 -11.22 5.77
N GLN A 197 -14.98 -10.85 6.33
CA GLN A 197 -15.61 -11.61 7.43
C GLN A 197 -16.04 -13.01 6.99
N GLU A 198 -16.56 -13.17 5.76
CA GLU A 198 -16.94 -14.47 5.22
C GLU A 198 -15.75 -15.39 5.00
N VAL A 199 -14.59 -14.85 4.63
CA VAL A 199 -13.44 -15.69 4.26
C VAL A 199 -12.39 -15.82 5.35
N ALA A 200 -12.38 -14.97 6.37
CA ALA A 200 -11.31 -14.96 7.38
C ALA A 200 -11.09 -16.31 8.07
N GLU A 201 -12.18 -17.01 8.41
CA GLU A 201 -12.11 -18.32 9.08
C GLU A 201 -11.84 -19.49 8.09
N LEU A 202 -11.89 -19.21 6.77
CA LEU A 202 -11.58 -20.18 5.70
C LEU A 202 -10.12 -20.09 5.28
N LEU A 203 -9.43 -19.04 5.67
CA LEU A 203 -7.99 -18.84 5.43
C LEU A 203 -7.17 -19.62 6.47
N PRO A 204 -5.90 -19.97 6.13
CA PRO A 204 -4.98 -20.55 7.11
C PRO A 204 -4.71 -19.60 8.27
N ASN A 205 -4.88 -20.07 9.51
CA ASN A 205 -4.55 -19.29 10.72
C ASN A 205 -3.05 -19.39 11.04
N GLU A 206 -2.23 -18.94 10.08
CA GLU A 206 -0.77 -19.02 10.11
C GLU A 206 -0.16 -17.62 9.93
N ARG A 207 1.08 -17.46 10.36
CA ARG A 207 1.82 -16.20 10.25
C ARG A 207 2.40 -16.05 8.85
N SER A 208 1.91 -15.05 8.12
CA SER A 208 2.29 -14.80 6.72
C SER A 208 3.76 -14.37 6.53
N ASN A 209 4.36 -13.76 7.53
CA ASN A 209 5.74 -13.27 7.46
C ASN A 209 6.80 -14.34 7.80
N LYS A 210 6.40 -15.55 8.16
CA LYS A 210 7.33 -16.64 8.48
C LYS A 210 7.60 -17.49 7.24
N MET A 211 8.87 -17.86 7.06
CA MET A 211 9.26 -18.80 6.01
C MET A 211 8.46 -20.10 6.12
N GLY A 212 7.92 -20.56 5.01
CA GLY A 212 7.09 -21.75 4.92
C GLY A 212 6.01 -21.65 3.85
N ASN A 213 4.99 -22.52 3.92
CA ASN A 213 3.96 -22.64 2.89
C ASN A 213 3.06 -21.39 2.73
N TYR A 214 3.01 -20.54 3.75
CA TYR A 214 2.15 -19.35 3.78
C TYR A 214 2.94 -18.03 3.74
N TYR A 215 4.25 -18.11 3.50
CA TYR A 215 5.11 -16.94 3.42
C TYR A 215 4.65 -15.97 2.31
N GLY A 216 4.38 -14.72 2.68
CA GLY A 216 3.88 -13.67 1.79
C GLY A 216 2.42 -13.84 1.34
N ARG A 217 1.71 -14.87 1.82
CA ARG A 217 0.32 -15.12 1.45
C ARG A 217 -0.65 -14.42 2.42
N ILE A 218 -1.86 -14.13 1.94
CA ILE A 218 -2.93 -13.63 2.80
C ILE A 218 -3.47 -14.76 3.68
N THR A 219 -3.50 -14.53 4.99
CA THR A 219 -3.88 -15.50 6.01
C THR A 219 -4.91 -14.89 6.95
N THR A 220 -5.52 -15.68 7.86
CA THR A 220 -6.48 -15.17 8.85
C THR A 220 -5.95 -13.95 9.62
N PRO A 221 -4.69 -13.93 10.15
CA PRO A 221 -4.16 -12.74 10.79
C PRO A 221 -4.09 -11.51 9.89
N VAL A 222 -3.76 -11.67 8.60
CA VAL A 222 -3.72 -10.57 7.64
C VAL A 222 -5.13 -10.00 7.42
N ALA A 223 -6.14 -10.87 7.27
CA ALA A 223 -7.54 -10.46 7.15
C ALA A 223 -8.03 -9.76 8.44
N ASN A 224 -7.68 -10.27 9.63
CA ASN A 224 -8.03 -9.67 10.91
C ASN A 224 -7.39 -8.28 11.08
N PHE A 225 -6.14 -8.09 10.67
CA PHE A 225 -5.51 -6.78 10.69
C PHE A 225 -6.24 -5.78 9.79
N LEU A 226 -6.60 -6.19 8.56
CA LEU A 226 -7.33 -5.34 7.64
C LEU A 226 -8.73 -5.00 8.17
N LEU A 227 -9.43 -5.96 8.79
CA LEU A 227 -10.72 -5.73 9.45
C LEU A 227 -10.60 -4.76 10.64
N ALA A 228 -9.52 -4.84 11.45
CA ALA A 228 -9.23 -3.87 12.50
C ALA A 228 -9.04 -2.45 11.91
N LYS A 229 -8.28 -2.34 10.83
CA LYS A 229 -8.01 -1.06 10.15
C LYS A 229 -9.28 -0.47 9.51
N LEU A 230 -10.12 -1.31 8.91
CA LEU A 230 -11.44 -0.90 8.39
C LEU A 230 -12.35 -0.39 9.51
N ALA A 231 -12.42 -1.10 10.62
CA ALA A 231 -13.23 -0.71 11.77
C ALA A 231 -12.75 0.61 12.39
N LEU A 232 -11.43 0.80 12.53
CA LEU A 232 -10.84 2.05 13.02
C LEU A 232 -11.20 3.26 12.14
N ASN A 233 -11.28 3.06 10.83
CA ASN A 233 -11.57 4.11 9.86
C ASN A 233 -13.06 4.16 9.45
N ALA A 234 -13.96 3.46 10.16
CA ALA A 234 -15.37 3.33 9.78
C ALA A 234 -16.09 4.67 9.69
N GLU A 235 -15.78 5.66 10.56
CA GLU A 235 -16.34 7.00 10.48
C GLU A 235 -16.06 7.66 9.12
N ILE A 236 -14.88 7.43 8.57
CA ILE A 236 -14.44 7.99 7.30
C ILE A 236 -15.09 7.23 6.12
N TYR A 237 -15.07 5.90 6.18
CA TYR A 237 -15.52 5.06 5.06
C TYR A 237 -17.05 4.93 4.95
N CYS A 238 -17.78 5.10 6.05
CA CYS A 238 -19.24 5.16 6.06
C CYS A 238 -19.79 6.55 5.73
N ASP A 239 -18.94 7.53 5.46
CA ASP A 239 -19.34 8.87 5.07
C ASP A 239 -19.41 9.01 3.55
N ASP A 240 -20.63 9.08 3.01
CA ASP A 240 -20.86 9.23 1.56
C ASP A 240 -20.83 10.71 1.13
N ASN A 241 -20.80 11.64 2.09
CA ASN A 241 -20.71 13.08 1.83
C ASN A 241 -19.65 13.78 2.71
N TRP A 242 -18.38 13.40 2.54
CA TRP A 242 -17.24 13.94 3.29
C TRP A 242 -17.01 15.46 3.13
N THR A 243 -17.87 16.15 2.34
CA THR A 243 -17.79 17.59 2.11
C THR A 243 -18.87 18.39 2.85
N ASP A 244 -19.76 17.76 3.59
CA ASP A 244 -20.83 18.43 4.33
C ASP A 244 -20.43 18.91 5.73
N GLY A 245 -19.25 18.51 6.21
CA GLY A 245 -18.73 18.84 7.53
C GLY A 245 -19.45 18.13 8.68
N VAL A 246 -20.25 17.10 8.40
CA VAL A 246 -20.99 16.31 9.39
C VAL A 246 -20.25 15.00 9.64
N PRO A 247 -19.45 14.89 10.72
CA PRO A 247 -18.71 13.67 11.01
C PRO A 247 -19.67 12.53 11.36
N ARG A 248 -19.32 11.31 10.91
CA ARG A 248 -19.98 10.09 11.36
C ARG A 248 -19.48 9.71 12.75
N ASN A 249 -20.27 8.90 13.47
CA ASN A 249 -19.94 8.46 14.82
C ASN A 249 -19.68 6.95 14.85
N GLY A 250 -18.45 6.55 15.14
CA GLY A 250 -18.07 5.14 15.18
C GLY A 250 -18.82 4.32 16.23
N LYS A 251 -19.37 4.96 17.29
CA LYS A 251 -20.25 4.28 18.27
C LYS A 251 -21.59 3.87 17.69
N GLU A 252 -22.00 4.44 16.55
CA GLU A 252 -23.27 4.17 15.86
C GLU A 252 -23.09 3.28 14.62
N ILE A 253 -21.85 2.95 14.27
CA ILE A 253 -21.52 2.03 13.18
C ILE A 253 -21.24 0.65 13.77
N PHE A 254 -22.06 -0.33 13.41
CA PHE A 254 -22.03 -1.65 14.02
C PHE A 254 -21.56 -2.73 13.06
N PHE A 255 -20.86 -3.71 13.66
CA PHE A 255 -20.40 -4.94 13.03
C PHE A 255 -20.92 -6.13 13.83
N THR A 256 -21.05 -7.27 13.18
CA THR A 256 -21.24 -8.55 13.86
C THR A 256 -19.93 -9.33 13.80
N VAL A 257 -19.35 -9.64 14.97
CA VAL A 257 -18.08 -10.39 15.07
C VAL A 257 -18.29 -11.51 16.06
N ASP A 258 -18.09 -12.76 15.64
CA ASP A 258 -18.30 -13.96 16.47
C ASP A 258 -19.70 -14.00 17.12
N GLY A 259 -20.73 -13.55 16.39
CA GLY A 259 -22.11 -13.48 16.87
C GLY A 259 -22.45 -12.27 17.78
N GLU A 260 -21.47 -11.45 18.13
CA GLU A 260 -21.66 -10.25 18.96
C GLU A 260 -21.83 -9.00 18.09
N LYS A 261 -22.78 -8.14 18.45
CA LYS A 261 -22.96 -6.81 17.84
C LYS A 261 -22.05 -5.80 18.54
N LEU A 262 -21.03 -5.34 17.86
CA LEU A 262 -20.00 -4.42 18.37
C LEU A 262 -20.01 -3.12 17.59
N ASN A 263 -19.73 -2.00 18.25
CA ASN A 263 -19.48 -0.74 17.54
C ASN A 263 -18.10 -0.76 16.84
N ALA A 264 -17.81 0.24 16.02
CA ALA A 264 -16.57 0.29 15.24
C ALA A 264 -15.31 0.17 16.12
N TRP A 265 -15.27 0.85 17.25
CA TRP A 265 -14.11 0.84 18.15
C TRP A 265 -13.95 -0.50 18.85
N GLN A 266 -15.02 -1.09 19.37
CA GLN A 266 -15.02 -2.42 19.95
C GLN A 266 -14.60 -3.49 18.93
N THR A 267 -15.04 -3.34 17.69
CA THR A 267 -14.66 -4.22 16.57
C THR A 267 -13.17 -4.14 16.29
N CYS A 268 -12.59 -2.93 16.22
CA CYS A 268 -11.15 -2.73 16.06
C CYS A 268 -10.37 -3.42 17.20
N ILE A 269 -10.77 -3.18 18.46
CA ILE A 269 -10.13 -3.79 19.64
C ILE A 269 -10.18 -5.33 19.55
N LYS A 270 -11.34 -5.89 19.18
CA LYS A 270 -11.52 -7.35 19.08
C LYS A 270 -10.61 -7.97 18.03
N TYR A 271 -10.51 -7.40 16.84
CA TYR A 271 -9.61 -7.90 15.79
C TYR A 271 -8.12 -7.71 16.14
N CYS A 272 -7.74 -6.62 16.82
CA CYS A 272 -6.38 -6.46 17.34
C CYS A 272 -6.03 -7.53 18.39
N ASN A 273 -6.98 -7.93 19.25
CA ASN A 273 -6.77 -9.00 20.21
C ASN A 273 -6.54 -10.37 19.52
N LYS A 274 -7.28 -10.68 18.46
CA LYS A 274 -7.05 -11.91 17.66
C LYS A 274 -5.62 -12.02 17.15
N LEU A 275 -4.93 -10.90 16.85
CA LEU A 275 -3.52 -10.90 16.43
C LEU A 275 -2.58 -11.31 17.58
N ALA A 276 -2.83 -10.80 18.80
CA ALA A 276 -2.07 -11.21 19.97
C ALA A 276 -2.22 -12.71 20.29
N GLU A 277 -3.42 -13.27 20.10
CA GLU A 277 -3.71 -14.70 20.31
C GLU A 277 -2.91 -15.61 19.37
N VAL A 278 -2.60 -15.17 18.15
CA VAL A 278 -1.73 -15.88 17.19
C VAL A 278 -0.24 -15.76 17.58
N GLY A 279 0.08 -14.89 18.55
CA GLY A 279 1.43 -14.72 19.09
C GLY A 279 2.24 -13.62 18.42
N TYR A 280 1.60 -12.66 17.70
CA TYR A 280 2.28 -11.43 17.29
C TYR A 280 2.61 -10.60 18.53
N ARG A 281 3.81 -10.02 18.53
CA ARG A 281 4.32 -9.17 19.60
C ARG A 281 5.36 -8.19 19.01
N LEU A 282 5.66 -7.13 19.75
CA LEU A 282 6.75 -6.24 19.38
C LEU A 282 8.09 -6.99 19.37
N GLU A 283 8.94 -6.64 18.42
CA GLU A 283 10.35 -7.02 18.46
C GLU A 283 11.10 -6.17 19.50
N ASP A 284 12.02 -6.79 20.21
CA ASP A 284 12.86 -6.10 21.20
C ASP A 284 13.73 -5.02 20.52
N ASP A 285 14.29 -5.34 19.34
CA ASP A 285 14.95 -4.35 18.49
C ASP A 285 13.99 -3.87 17.39
N TYR A 286 13.60 -2.60 17.48
CA TYR A 286 12.81 -1.91 16.47
C TYR A 286 13.32 -2.11 15.04
N SER A 287 14.66 -2.04 14.86
CA SER A 287 15.29 -2.08 13.54
C SER A 287 15.20 -3.44 12.88
N TYR A 288 15.02 -4.51 13.66
CA TYR A 288 14.90 -5.87 13.10
C TYR A 288 13.73 -6.02 12.15
N ASN A 289 12.64 -5.28 12.36
CA ASN A 289 11.49 -5.28 11.46
C ASN A 289 11.81 -4.84 10.01
N PHE A 290 12.90 -4.10 9.82
CA PHE A 290 13.31 -3.48 8.56
C PHE A 290 14.72 -3.89 8.13
N SER A 291 15.31 -4.88 8.80
CA SER A 291 16.64 -5.43 8.46
C SER A 291 16.60 -6.21 7.14
N VAL A 292 17.76 -6.42 6.56
CA VAL A 292 17.94 -7.47 5.56
C VAL A 292 17.60 -8.80 6.24
N HIS A 293 16.79 -9.65 5.63
CA HIS A 293 16.30 -10.89 6.22
C HIS A 293 15.40 -10.69 7.46
N ASN A 294 14.39 -9.82 7.32
CA ASN A 294 13.38 -9.54 8.34
C ASN A 294 12.17 -10.51 8.31
N GLU A 295 12.24 -11.58 7.53
CA GLU A 295 11.19 -12.59 7.36
C GLU A 295 10.86 -13.39 8.62
N ASN A 296 11.67 -13.29 9.67
CA ASN A 296 11.40 -13.94 10.95
C ASN A 296 10.91 -13.01 12.06
N SER A 297 10.63 -11.75 11.75
CA SER A 297 10.09 -10.79 12.72
C SER A 297 8.82 -11.34 13.40
N ASN A 298 8.72 -11.17 14.72
CA ASN A 298 7.51 -11.49 15.48
C ASN A 298 6.46 -10.40 15.37
N GLU A 299 6.80 -9.26 14.81
CA GLU A 299 5.98 -8.07 14.70
C GLU A 299 5.36 -7.91 13.30
N ASN A 300 6.09 -8.27 12.23
CA ASN A 300 5.58 -8.16 10.87
C ASN A 300 4.42 -9.13 10.64
N ILE A 301 3.29 -8.63 10.12
CA ILE A 301 2.06 -9.40 9.90
C ILE A 301 1.91 -9.72 8.43
N PHE A 302 2.10 -8.75 7.55
CA PHE A 302 2.03 -8.93 6.12
C PHE A 302 3.14 -8.15 5.45
N THR A 303 3.90 -8.83 4.62
CA THR A 303 5.04 -8.26 3.90
C THR A 303 4.93 -8.56 2.41
N ILE A 304 5.67 -7.82 1.61
CA ILE A 304 5.98 -8.19 0.23
C ILE A 304 7.32 -8.92 0.30
N PRO A 305 7.36 -10.24 0.14
CA PRO A 305 8.60 -10.99 0.12
C PRO A 305 9.51 -10.54 -1.02
N LEU A 306 10.76 -10.25 -0.71
CA LEU A 306 11.75 -9.89 -1.71
C LEU A 306 12.88 -10.91 -1.75
N ASP A 307 13.40 -11.10 -2.95
CA ASP A 307 14.64 -11.84 -3.24
C ASP A 307 15.34 -11.12 -4.39
N LYS A 308 16.55 -10.62 -4.12
CA LYS A 308 17.33 -9.85 -5.09
C LYS A 308 17.65 -10.58 -6.40
N ASN A 309 17.52 -11.91 -6.44
CA ASN A 309 17.79 -12.71 -7.62
C ASN A 309 16.52 -13.10 -8.38
N LEU A 310 15.37 -13.20 -7.68
CA LEU A 310 14.14 -13.78 -8.22
C LEU A 310 13.06 -12.74 -8.48
N TYR A 311 13.07 -11.62 -7.75
CA TYR A 311 12.01 -10.63 -7.81
C TYR A 311 12.50 -9.31 -8.41
N ALA A 312 12.09 -9.03 -9.63
CA ALA A 312 12.55 -7.88 -10.40
C ALA A 312 11.88 -6.54 -10.04
N ALA A 313 11.05 -6.48 -9.00
CA ALA A 313 10.36 -5.26 -8.61
C ALA A 313 11.32 -4.18 -8.09
N GLN A 314 10.95 -2.92 -8.34
CA GLN A 314 11.78 -1.77 -8.00
C GLN A 314 11.14 -0.97 -6.88
N PHE A 315 11.76 -0.97 -5.71
CA PHE A 315 11.28 -0.22 -4.54
C PHE A 315 11.99 1.13 -4.43
N TRP A 316 11.66 2.04 -5.33
CA TRP A 316 12.29 3.35 -5.49
C TRP A 316 12.40 4.15 -4.20
N TYR A 317 11.41 4.10 -3.32
CA TYR A 317 11.42 4.88 -2.11
C TYR A 317 12.56 4.49 -1.15
N LEU A 318 13.04 3.23 -1.19
CA LEU A 318 14.12 2.77 -0.32
C LEU A 318 15.47 3.44 -0.62
N PHE A 319 15.74 3.77 -1.88
CA PHE A 319 17.02 4.38 -2.27
C PHE A 319 16.87 5.83 -2.77
N ARG A 320 15.67 6.28 -3.11
CA ARG A 320 15.40 7.63 -3.64
C ARG A 320 15.79 8.75 -2.67
N SER A 321 15.78 8.52 -1.36
CA SER A 321 15.96 9.53 -0.34
C SER A 321 17.43 10.01 -0.19
N ARG A 322 18.39 9.10 -0.19
CA ARG A 322 19.80 9.39 0.08
C ARG A 322 20.47 10.19 -1.03
N HIS A 323 21.51 10.98 -0.67
CA HIS A 323 22.38 11.63 -1.65
C HIS A 323 23.13 10.59 -2.51
N TYR A 324 23.48 10.94 -3.75
CA TYR A 324 24.19 10.06 -4.69
C TYR A 324 25.46 9.44 -4.08
N ASN A 325 26.32 10.27 -3.48
CA ASN A 325 27.58 9.81 -2.88
C ASN A 325 27.35 8.96 -1.63
N HIS A 326 26.26 9.19 -0.89
CA HIS A 326 25.88 8.33 0.23
C HIS A 326 25.47 6.93 -0.27
N GLY A 327 24.65 6.87 -1.31
CA GLY A 327 24.29 5.60 -1.95
C GLY A 327 25.51 4.87 -2.48
N GLY A 328 26.41 5.57 -3.17
CA GLY A 328 27.67 5.01 -3.67
C GLY A 328 28.58 4.46 -2.58
N ALA A 329 28.70 5.17 -1.45
CA ALA A 329 29.47 4.70 -0.29
C ALA A 329 28.88 3.42 0.34
N LEU A 330 27.55 3.23 0.24
CA LEU A 330 26.85 2.03 0.69
C LEU A 330 26.88 0.88 -0.35
N GLY A 331 27.55 1.07 -1.49
CA GLY A 331 27.69 0.05 -2.53
C GLY A 331 26.57 0.03 -3.58
N GLY A 332 25.64 1.00 -3.54
CA GLY A 332 24.52 1.10 -4.47
C GLY A 332 24.39 2.48 -5.12
N SER A 333 23.21 2.80 -5.65
CA SER A 333 22.85 4.13 -6.12
C SER A 333 21.79 4.77 -5.25
N SER A 334 21.65 6.09 -5.36
CA SER A 334 20.60 6.89 -4.71
C SER A 334 20.28 8.10 -5.56
N GLU A 335 19.12 8.74 -5.32
CA GLU A 335 18.60 9.75 -6.24
C GLU A 335 18.45 11.14 -5.62
N ASN A 336 18.77 11.31 -4.34
CA ASN A 336 18.71 12.58 -3.62
C ASN A 336 17.33 13.28 -3.70
N GLY A 337 16.24 12.52 -3.62
CA GLY A 337 14.87 13.03 -3.76
C GLY A 337 14.21 13.32 -2.43
N THR A 338 13.51 12.32 -1.88
CA THR A 338 12.64 12.44 -0.69
C THR A 338 13.38 12.93 0.54
N SER A 339 12.75 13.84 1.27
CA SER A 339 13.22 14.32 2.58
C SER A 339 12.06 14.40 3.55
N ALA A 340 12.30 14.08 4.82
CA ALA A 340 11.33 14.29 5.88
C ALA A 340 11.03 15.78 6.05
N ASN A 341 9.77 16.14 6.28
CA ASN A 341 9.34 17.49 6.57
C ASN A 341 9.97 18.00 7.88
N ILE A 342 10.11 19.30 8.01
CA ILE A 342 10.68 19.93 9.22
C ILE A 342 9.82 19.60 10.44
N SER A 343 8.49 19.66 10.32
CA SER A 343 7.56 19.30 11.40
C SER A 343 7.74 17.86 11.88
N THR A 344 7.97 16.91 10.97
CA THR A 344 8.26 15.51 11.31
C THR A 344 9.57 15.36 12.07
N VAL A 345 10.61 16.04 11.63
CA VAL A 345 11.92 16.04 12.31
C VAL A 345 11.81 16.64 13.71
N LEU A 346 11.12 17.77 13.86
CA LEU A 346 10.89 18.42 15.14
C LEU A 346 9.96 17.60 16.07
N ALA A 347 8.98 16.90 15.53
CA ALA A 347 8.12 15.98 16.30
C ALA A 347 8.92 14.85 16.96
N ASN A 348 10.04 14.44 16.34
CA ASN A 348 11.01 13.49 16.89
C ASN A 348 11.99 14.12 17.90
N GLY A 349 11.88 15.41 18.23
CA GLY A 349 12.73 16.10 19.19
C GLY A 349 14.10 16.51 18.66
N TYR A 350 14.33 16.52 17.36
CA TYR A 350 15.62 16.91 16.78
C TYR A 350 16.03 18.33 17.22
N GLY A 351 17.27 18.45 17.67
CA GLY A 351 17.82 19.71 18.18
C GLY A 351 17.46 20.02 19.66
N THR A 352 16.86 19.10 20.37
CA THR A 352 16.55 19.20 21.81
C THR A 352 17.21 18.06 22.58
N ASP A 353 17.17 18.14 23.94
CA ASP A 353 17.65 17.06 24.79
C ASP A 353 16.71 15.83 24.84
N ASP A 354 15.46 15.98 24.34
CA ASP A 354 14.41 14.95 24.36
C ASP A 354 14.22 14.31 22.97
N VAL A 355 15.31 13.93 22.31
CA VAL A 355 15.24 13.24 21.01
C VAL A 355 14.64 11.84 21.18
N ASP A 356 13.65 11.50 20.34
CA ASP A 356 13.09 10.14 20.31
C ASP A 356 14.16 9.13 19.90
N ALA A 357 14.25 8.01 20.62
CA ALA A 357 15.26 6.98 20.40
C ALA A 357 15.18 6.33 18.99
N ARG A 358 14.05 6.50 18.29
CA ARG A 358 13.87 6.05 16.89
C ARG A 358 14.42 7.03 15.87
N PHE A 359 14.83 8.25 16.27
CA PHE A 359 15.25 9.27 15.31
C PHE A 359 16.40 8.79 14.42
N GLU A 360 17.49 8.31 15.01
CA GLU A 360 18.66 7.83 14.26
C GLU A 360 18.39 6.53 13.48
N LYS A 361 17.37 5.76 13.89
CA LYS A 361 16.94 4.56 13.18
C LYS A 361 16.08 4.90 11.94
N ASN A 362 15.36 6.01 11.98
CA ASN A 362 14.44 6.43 10.92
C ASN A 362 15.04 7.46 9.96
N PHE A 363 16.06 8.22 10.41
CA PHE A 363 16.56 9.37 9.66
C PHE A 363 18.09 9.43 9.64
N TYR A 364 18.64 9.70 8.47
CA TYR A 364 20.00 10.24 8.34
C TYR A 364 19.93 11.77 8.46
N ALA A 365 20.67 12.36 9.39
CA ALA A 365 20.75 13.78 9.68
C ALA A 365 22.18 14.14 10.12
N GLY A 366 22.65 15.38 9.83
CA GLY A 366 24.00 15.79 10.15
C GLY A 366 25.08 15.15 9.27
N ILE A 367 26.28 15.00 9.82
CA ILE A 367 27.45 14.45 9.15
C ILE A 367 27.22 12.99 8.76
N VAL A 368 27.61 12.63 7.53
CA VAL A 368 27.44 11.29 6.99
C VAL A 368 28.77 10.54 6.96
N GLU A 369 28.77 9.39 7.62
CA GLU A 369 29.87 8.44 7.60
C GLU A 369 29.34 7.05 7.20
N VAL A 370 30.17 6.27 6.51
CA VAL A 370 29.92 4.87 6.17
C VAL A 370 31.15 4.07 6.56
N ASP A 371 31.00 3.06 7.42
CA ASP A 371 32.07 2.23 7.96
C ASP A 371 33.18 3.08 8.64
N GLY A 372 32.78 4.13 9.36
CA GLY A 372 33.71 5.04 10.07
C GLY A 372 34.53 5.94 9.12
N LYS A 373 34.15 6.06 7.87
CA LYS A 373 34.79 6.94 6.88
C LYS A 373 33.83 8.05 6.45
N PRO A 374 34.30 9.31 6.37
CA PRO A 374 33.48 10.41 5.90
C PRO A 374 33.05 10.17 4.43
N VAL A 375 31.79 10.42 4.16
CA VAL A 375 31.28 10.44 2.78
C VAL A 375 31.57 11.83 2.19
N MET A 376 32.32 11.88 1.09
CA MET A 376 32.70 13.13 0.43
C MET A 376 31.78 13.44 -0.74
N MET A 377 31.40 14.70 -0.88
CA MET A 377 30.74 15.21 -2.09
C MET A 377 31.76 15.51 -3.20
N ASP A 378 31.28 15.65 -4.43
CA ASP A 378 32.14 15.90 -5.61
C ASP A 378 32.91 17.24 -5.52
N ASN A 379 32.43 18.18 -4.71
CA ASN A 379 33.11 19.45 -4.44
C ASN A 379 34.22 19.36 -3.37
N GLY A 380 34.50 18.15 -2.87
CA GLY A 380 35.52 17.90 -1.85
C GLY A 380 35.11 18.19 -0.41
N GLN A 381 33.85 18.56 -0.16
CA GLN A 381 33.32 18.73 1.20
C GLN A 381 32.75 17.41 1.72
N GLN A 382 32.82 17.21 3.03
CA GLN A 382 32.12 16.10 3.68
C GLN A 382 30.61 16.29 3.54
N LEU A 383 29.89 15.24 3.24
CA LEU A 383 28.44 15.26 3.16
C LEU A 383 27.84 15.44 4.55
N GLU A 384 26.98 16.42 4.67
CA GLU A 384 26.17 16.69 5.86
C GLU A 384 24.72 16.95 5.42
N TYR A 385 23.75 16.32 6.09
CA TYR A 385 22.35 16.62 5.90
C TYR A 385 21.86 17.69 6.88
N PHE A 386 21.16 18.69 6.35
CA PHE A 386 20.62 19.82 7.12
C PHE A 386 19.10 19.72 7.24
N PRO A 387 18.57 19.04 8.27
CA PRO A 387 17.13 18.76 8.40
C PRO A 387 16.24 19.99 8.37
N LEU A 388 16.68 21.10 8.97
CA LEU A 388 15.87 22.32 9.11
C LEU A 388 15.98 23.29 7.92
N GLU A 389 16.84 23.00 6.94
CA GLU A 389 17.04 23.84 5.74
C GLU A 389 16.15 23.43 4.55
N LEU A 390 15.18 22.56 4.81
CA LEU A 390 14.28 22.04 3.77
C LEU A 390 13.31 23.11 3.29
N LYS A 391 13.20 23.26 1.96
CA LYS A 391 12.23 24.11 1.25
C LYS A 391 11.67 23.36 0.05
N LEU A 392 10.43 23.66 -0.32
CA LEU A 392 9.77 23.03 -1.48
C LEU A 392 10.53 23.27 -2.79
N ASN A 393 11.17 24.42 -2.93
CA ASN A 393 12.10 24.72 -4.03
C ASN A 393 13.44 25.19 -3.48
N LEU A 394 14.47 24.41 -3.72
CA LEU A 394 15.83 24.64 -3.29
C LEU A 394 16.74 25.21 -4.38
N THR A 395 16.18 25.58 -5.53
CA THR A 395 16.94 26.19 -6.64
C THR A 395 17.67 27.44 -6.16
N GLY A 396 18.99 27.50 -6.35
CA GLY A 396 19.84 28.61 -5.89
C GLY A 396 20.21 28.58 -4.39
N SER A 397 19.72 27.60 -3.63
CA SER A 397 20.12 27.42 -2.23
C SER A 397 21.51 26.78 -2.12
N SER A 398 22.31 27.20 -1.11
CA SER A 398 23.55 26.51 -0.71
C SER A 398 23.28 25.07 -0.26
N TYR A 399 22.06 24.77 0.19
CA TYR A 399 21.63 23.46 0.65
C TYR A 399 20.90 22.63 -0.43
N VAL A 400 21.01 23.00 -1.71
CA VAL A 400 20.26 22.34 -2.81
C VAL A 400 20.42 20.82 -2.83
N LYS A 401 21.60 20.30 -2.51
CA LYS A 401 21.88 18.85 -2.48
C LYS A 401 21.74 18.22 -1.07
N THR A 402 21.77 19.03 0.00
CA THR A 402 21.95 18.55 1.38
C THR A 402 20.77 18.83 2.30
N ALA A 403 19.81 19.69 1.92
CA ALA A 403 18.64 20.02 2.74
C ALA A 403 17.76 18.81 3.05
N GLY A 404 17.28 18.73 4.29
CA GLY A 404 16.32 17.75 4.80
C GLY A 404 16.94 16.45 5.33
N ALA A 405 16.32 15.85 6.35
CA ALA A 405 16.66 14.52 6.82
C ALA A 405 16.27 13.45 5.80
N ARG A 406 17.02 12.36 5.74
CA ARG A 406 16.85 11.28 4.76
C ARG A 406 16.37 10.01 5.43
N MET A 407 15.69 9.14 4.65
CA MET A 407 15.20 7.87 5.16
C MET A 407 16.34 6.91 5.49
N ALA A 408 16.34 6.41 6.74
CA ALA A 408 17.27 5.40 7.25
C ALA A 408 16.55 4.10 7.68
N LYS A 409 15.22 4.09 7.77
CA LYS A 409 14.41 3.05 8.40
C LYS A 409 14.74 1.63 7.95
N TYR A 410 14.85 1.40 6.64
CA TYR A 410 15.25 0.10 6.11
C TYR A 410 16.77 -0.01 6.06
N GLU A 411 17.30 -1.10 6.59
CA GLU A 411 18.71 -1.46 6.42
C GLU A 411 19.04 -1.54 4.92
N VAL A 412 20.22 -1.06 4.56
CA VAL A 412 20.66 -1.12 3.15
C VAL A 412 21.27 -2.48 2.87
N ASP A 413 20.65 -3.24 1.97
CA ASP A 413 21.24 -4.49 1.48
C ASP A 413 22.44 -4.18 0.56
N ARG A 414 23.64 -4.29 1.12
CA ARG A 414 24.90 -4.07 0.40
C ARG A 414 25.26 -5.20 -0.56
N THR A 415 24.51 -6.30 -0.53
CA THR A 415 24.69 -7.47 -1.39
C THR A 415 23.69 -7.47 -2.56
N SER A 416 22.78 -6.48 -2.61
CA SER A 416 21.83 -6.28 -3.68
C SER A 416 22.50 -5.83 -4.98
N HIS A 417 21.73 -5.66 -6.05
CA HIS A 417 22.23 -5.07 -7.29
C HIS A 417 22.82 -3.67 -7.03
N SER A 418 23.83 -3.28 -7.81
CA SER A 418 24.53 -2.01 -7.63
C SER A 418 23.64 -0.77 -7.69
N ASP A 419 22.44 -0.89 -8.25
CA ASP A 419 21.43 0.17 -8.26
C ASP A 419 20.60 0.22 -6.95
N GLY A 420 20.75 -0.74 -6.03
CA GLY A 420 20.04 -0.82 -4.75
C GLY A 420 18.54 -1.10 -4.86
N ARG A 421 18.05 -1.54 -6.02
CA ARG A 421 16.62 -1.67 -6.31
C ARG A 421 16.04 -3.04 -6.03
N GLN A 422 16.87 -4.03 -5.84
CA GLN A 422 16.47 -5.42 -5.60
C GLN A 422 17.11 -5.96 -4.33
N PRO A 423 16.67 -5.45 -3.14
CA PRO A 423 17.18 -5.91 -1.86
C PRO A 423 16.52 -7.23 -1.43
N ASP A 424 17.06 -7.85 -0.39
CA ASP A 424 16.47 -9.01 0.30
C ASP A 424 15.59 -8.62 1.51
N ASN A 425 15.38 -7.32 1.77
CA ASN A 425 14.46 -6.89 2.84
C ASN A 425 13.02 -7.08 2.38
N ASP A 426 12.20 -7.81 3.12
CA ASP A 426 10.76 -7.81 2.90
C ASP A 426 10.18 -6.43 3.18
N ILE A 427 9.31 -5.96 2.29
CA ILE A 427 8.62 -4.68 2.48
C ILE A 427 7.45 -4.88 3.42
N VAL A 428 7.45 -4.17 4.53
CA VAL A 428 6.43 -4.25 5.57
C VAL A 428 5.18 -3.49 5.15
N LEU A 429 4.06 -4.21 4.99
CA LEU A 429 2.74 -3.62 4.76
C LEU A 429 1.98 -3.47 6.08
N PHE A 430 1.91 -4.53 6.90
CA PHE A 430 1.22 -4.54 8.18
C PHE A 430 2.13 -5.08 9.27
N ARG A 431 2.13 -4.43 10.44
CA ARG A 431 2.88 -4.88 11.61
C ARG A 431 2.15 -4.64 12.93
N TYR A 432 2.52 -5.36 13.96
CA TYR A 432 1.80 -5.42 15.23
C TYR A 432 1.85 -4.10 16.02
N ALA A 433 2.89 -3.28 15.89
CA ALA A 433 2.91 -1.95 16.51
C ALA A 433 1.77 -1.06 15.98
N ASP A 434 1.42 -1.13 14.68
CA ASP A 434 0.24 -0.42 14.16
C ASP A 434 -1.04 -0.98 14.80
N ALA A 435 -1.15 -2.31 14.99
CA ALA A 435 -2.30 -2.91 15.68
C ALA A 435 -2.44 -2.42 17.12
N LEU A 436 -1.34 -2.29 17.87
CA LEU A 436 -1.34 -1.73 19.23
C LEU A 436 -1.79 -0.27 19.24
N LEU A 437 -1.27 0.55 18.34
CA LEU A 437 -1.66 1.96 18.23
C LEU A 437 -3.11 2.12 17.75
N MET A 438 -3.59 1.26 16.85
CA MET A 438 -5.00 1.20 16.46
C MET A 438 -5.89 0.83 17.66
N LYS A 439 -5.49 -0.14 18.46
CA LYS A 439 -6.20 -0.55 19.68
C LYS A 439 -6.23 0.56 20.73
N SER A 440 -5.09 1.23 20.96
CA SER A 440 -5.01 2.40 21.84
C SER A 440 -5.99 3.50 21.41
N GLU A 441 -5.98 3.85 20.12
CA GLU A 441 -6.87 4.87 19.55
C GLU A 441 -8.35 4.46 19.68
N ALA A 442 -8.68 3.22 19.34
CA ALA A 442 -10.05 2.71 19.42
C ALA A 442 -10.59 2.74 20.86
N LYS A 443 -9.77 2.38 21.85
CA LYS A 443 -10.10 2.50 23.28
C LYS A 443 -10.42 3.95 23.66
N VAL A 444 -9.54 4.90 23.34
CA VAL A 444 -9.74 6.32 23.65
C VAL A 444 -11.00 6.85 22.99
N ARG A 445 -11.25 6.53 21.71
CA ARG A 445 -12.47 6.94 21.00
C ARG A 445 -13.73 6.30 21.60
N ASN A 446 -13.62 5.08 22.16
CA ASN A 446 -14.73 4.41 22.85
C ASN A 446 -14.95 4.95 24.28
N GLY A 447 -14.03 5.74 24.82
CA GLY A 447 -14.08 6.27 26.20
C GLY A 447 -13.35 5.38 27.22
N GLU A 448 -12.44 4.53 26.77
CA GLU A 448 -11.62 3.64 27.58
C GLU A 448 -10.17 4.14 27.62
N ASP A 449 -9.38 3.68 28.59
CA ASP A 449 -7.95 3.99 28.67
C ASP A 449 -7.13 3.16 27.66
N GLY A 450 -6.44 3.83 26.74
CA GLY A 450 -5.55 3.24 25.75
C GLY A 450 -4.07 3.32 26.11
N SER A 451 -3.73 3.75 27.35
CA SER A 451 -2.34 4.04 27.73
C SER A 451 -1.45 2.80 27.79
N LEU A 452 -2.02 1.63 28.04
CA LEU A 452 -1.25 0.36 28.06
C LEU A 452 -0.62 0.10 26.69
N GLU A 453 -1.42 0.08 25.63
CA GLU A 453 -0.97 -0.20 24.27
C GLU A 453 -0.03 0.89 23.72
N LEU A 454 -0.32 2.17 24.00
CA LEU A 454 0.54 3.28 23.63
C LEU A 454 1.94 3.13 24.26
N ASN A 455 1.97 2.82 25.55
CA ASN A 455 3.23 2.75 26.28
C ASN A 455 3.98 1.41 26.11
N GLU A 456 3.34 0.39 25.62
CA GLU A 456 4.01 -0.81 25.12
C GLU A 456 4.91 -0.47 23.92
N VAL A 457 4.38 0.26 22.94
CA VAL A 457 5.15 0.74 21.78
C VAL A 457 6.28 1.67 22.19
N ARG A 458 6.02 2.63 23.08
CA ARG A 458 7.02 3.60 23.59
C ARG A 458 8.10 2.93 24.43
N GLY A 459 7.69 2.04 25.33
CA GLY A 459 8.58 1.32 26.24
C GLY A 459 9.60 0.43 25.53
N ARG A 460 9.20 -0.18 24.39
CA ARG A 460 10.10 -0.98 23.54
C ARG A 460 11.37 -0.23 23.13
N VAL A 461 11.25 1.09 22.89
CA VAL A 461 12.39 1.95 22.52
C VAL A 461 12.89 2.82 23.69
N GLY A 462 12.51 2.51 24.92
CA GLY A 462 12.97 3.21 26.12
C GLY A 462 12.42 4.63 26.32
N MET A 463 11.35 5.00 25.58
CA MET A 463 10.73 6.31 25.72
C MET A 463 9.83 6.37 26.96
N PRO A 464 9.79 7.52 27.67
CA PRO A 464 9.01 7.68 28.89
C PRO A 464 7.51 7.54 28.65
N TYR A 465 6.79 7.20 29.73
CA TYR A 465 5.33 7.10 29.74
C TYR A 465 4.65 8.36 29.17
N ARG A 466 3.58 8.14 28.42
CA ARG A 466 2.71 9.18 27.88
C ARG A 466 1.26 8.78 28.02
N GLU A 467 0.41 9.68 28.47
CA GLU A 467 -1.05 9.46 28.51
C GLU A 467 -1.61 9.28 27.09
N ALA A 468 -2.54 8.33 26.93
CA ALA A 468 -3.21 8.10 25.66
C ALA A 468 -4.32 9.13 25.42
N THR A 469 -3.95 10.27 24.87
CA THR A 469 -4.87 11.20 24.24
C THR A 469 -4.84 11.03 22.73
N LEU A 470 -5.88 11.44 22.02
CA LEU A 470 -5.89 11.37 20.54
C LEU A 470 -4.70 12.13 19.93
N GLU A 471 -4.32 13.28 20.51
CA GLU A 471 -3.17 14.07 20.08
C GLU A 471 -1.86 13.28 20.26
N ASN A 472 -1.66 12.68 21.42
CA ASN A 472 -0.47 11.89 21.73
C ASN A 472 -0.39 10.62 20.87
N ILE A 473 -1.53 9.99 20.57
CA ILE A 473 -1.60 8.82 19.69
C ILE A 473 -1.25 9.23 18.25
N LEU A 474 -1.81 10.31 17.72
CA LEU A 474 -1.47 10.80 16.38
C LEU A 474 0.03 11.12 16.24
N LYS A 475 0.63 11.72 17.30
CA LYS A 475 2.07 11.96 17.36
C LYS A 475 2.84 10.65 17.38
N GLU A 476 2.47 9.70 18.24
CA GLU A 476 3.15 8.41 18.36
C GLU A 476 3.08 7.61 17.05
N ARG A 477 1.93 7.64 16.35
CA ARG A 477 1.78 7.01 15.04
C ARG A 477 2.75 7.61 14.01
N LEU A 478 3.00 8.92 14.02
CA LEU A 478 4.02 9.54 13.17
C LEU A 478 5.42 9.06 13.52
N LEU A 479 5.78 9.00 14.82
CA LEU A 479 7.12 8.58 15.28
C LEU A 479 7.39 7.11 14.93
N GLU A 480 6.38 6.27 15.11
CA GLU A 480 6.48 4.82 14.95
C GLU A 480 6.38 4.39 13.48
N LEU A 481 5.43 4.95 12.72
CA LEU A 481 5.05 4.48 11.38
C LEU A 481 5.61 5.36 10.24
N VAL A 482 6.49 6.32 10.55
CA VAL A 482 7.14 7.14 9.51
C VAL A 482 7.77 6.25 8.43
N TRP A 483 7.64 6.64 7.16
CA TRP A 483 8.11 5.90 5.99
C TRP A 483 7.37 4.59 5.65
N GLU A 484 6.20 4.32 6.29
CA GLU A 484 5.41 3.12 6.02
C GLU A 484 4.13 3.38 5.22
N GLY A 485 3.90 4.63 4.78
CA GLY A 485 2.78 4.96 3.88
C GLY A 485 1.40 4.98 4.55
N TRP A 486 1.31 5.27 5.87
CA TRP A 486 0.04 5.31 6.61
C TRP A 486 -0.41 6.70 7.01
N ARG A 487 0.46 7.72 6.88
CA ARG A 487 0.23 9.04 7.43
C ARG A 487 -1.01 9.74 6.87
N ARG A 488 -1.32 9.60 5.57
CA ARG A 488 -2.52 10.21 4.98
C ARG A 488 -3.80 9.73 5.66
N GLN A 489 -3.93 8.42 5.86
CA GLN A 489 -5.11 7.84 6.53
C GLN A 489 -5.24 8.35 7.96
N ASP A 490 -4.13 8.45 8.69
CA ASP A 490 -4.13 9.02 10.05
C ASP A 490 -4.59 10.47 10.03
N MET A 491 -3.99 11.30 9.20
CA MET A 491 -4.35 12.73 9.13
C MET A 491 -5.81 12.96 8.72
N VAL A 492 -6.34 12.15 7.80
CA VAL A 492 -7.77 12.20 7.42
C VAL A 492 -8.65 11.85 8.62
N ARG A 493 -8.38 10.73 9.30
CA ARG A 493 -9.15 10.24 10.44
C ARG A 493 -9.15 11.19 11.64
N PHE A 494 -8.01 11.90 11.85
CA PHE A 494 -7.87 12.89 12.91
C PHE A 494 -8.33 14.31 12.48
N GLY A 495 -8.83 14.49 11.27
CA GLY A 495 -9.35 15.78 10.79
C GLY A 495 -8.27 16.86 10.63
N VAL A 496 -7.02 16.48 10.37
CA VAL A 496 -5.90 17.40 10.20
C VAL A 496 -5.31 17.43 8.78
N TYR A 497 -5.75 16.54 7.89
CA TYR A 497 -5.21 16.39 6.55
C TYR A 497 -5.29 17.66 5.68
N HIS A 498 -6.36 18.43 5.85
CA HIS A 498 -6.61 19.65 5.08
C HIS A 498 -5.95 20.91 5.70
N LYS A 499 -5.35 20.80 6.90
CA LYS A 499 -4.70 21.93 7.56
C LYS A 499 -3.37 22.28 6.88
N SER A 500 -2.94 23.55 7.06
CA SER A 500 -1.59 23.97 6.68
C SER A 500 -0.53 23.30 7.56
N TYR A 501 0.58 22.91 6.97
CA TYR A 501 1.77 22.41 7.67
C TYR A 501 3.04 22.76 6.89
N ASP A 502 4.14 23.00 7.55
CA ASP A 502 5.41 23.43 6.95
C ASP A 502 5.20 24.49 5.84
N GLN A 503 5.51 24.15 4.59
CA GLN A 503 5.35 25.08 3.45
C GLN A 503 4.05 24.82 2.67
N ARG A 504 3.22 23.91 3.11
CA ARG A 504 1.89 23.70 2.53
C ARG A 504 0.88 24.65 3.16
N VAL A 505 0.22 25.44 2.32
CA VAL A 505 -0.90 26.30 2.71
C VAL A 505 -2.20 25.63 2.28
N GLN A 506 -3.16 25.56 3.19
CA GLN A 506 -4.51 25.06 2.90
C GLN A 506 -5.10 25.78 1.68
N LEU A 507 -5.63 25.05 0.72
CA LEU A 507 -6.34 25.63 -0.43
C LEU A 507 -7.66 26.24 0.03
N ALA A 508 -8.11 27.31 -0.63
CA ALA A 508 -9.31 28.07 -0.21
C ALA A 508 -10.59 27.21 -0.26
N ASP A 509 -10.70 26.32 -1.22
CA ASP A 509 -11.82 25.40 -1.45
C ASP A 509 -11.67 24.05 -0.74
N GLU A 510 -10.48 23.74 -0.20
CA GLU A 510 -10.21 22.51 0.53
C GLU A 510 -10.87 22.46 1.93
N LYS A 511 -11.33 23.59 2.42
CA LYS A 511 -12.00 23.69 3.73
C LYS A 511 -13.21 22.79 3.87
N ASN A 512 -13.87 22.43 2.77
CA ASN A 512 -14.98 21.50 2.74
C ASN A 512 -14.56 20.03 2.76
N GLY A 513 -13.24 19.72 2.71
CA GLY A 513 -12.74 18.36 2.78
C GLY A 513 -12.73 17.58 1.46
N TYR A 514 -12.93 18.21 0.30
CA TYR A 514 -13.02 17.48 -0.98
C TYR A 514 -11.76 16.66 -1.31
N THR A 515 -10.58 17.11 -0.86
CA THR A 515 -9.31 16.41 -1.07
C THR A 515 -9.11 15.18 -0.17
N THR A 516 -10.07 14.82 0.66
CA THR A 516 -10.08 13.56 1.43
C THR A 516 -9.85 12.34 0.52
N VAL A 517 -10.39 12.40 -0.69
CA VAL A 517 -10.18 11.40 -1.76
C VAL A 517 -9.56 12.06 -2.99
N PHE A 518 -8.91 11.26 -3.81
CA PHE A 518 -8.42 11.70 -5.12
C PHE A 518 -9.55 11.73 -6.17
N PRO A 519 -9.40 12.50 -7.25
CA PRO A 519 -10.40 12.53 -8.31
C PRO A 519 -10.49 11.18 -9.02
N ILE A 520 -11.68 10.85 -9.50
CA ILE A 520 -11.84 9.77 -10.48
C ILE A 520 -11.10 10.22 -11.75
N PRO A 521 -10.18 9.41 -12.29
CA PRO A 521 -9.42 9.83 -13.47
C PRO A 521 -10.33 10.14 -14.66
N GLN A 522 -10.10 11.28 -15.33
CA GLN A 522 -10.95 11.71 -16.44
C GLN A 522 -11.04 10.66 -17.55
N LYS A 523 -9.92 9.99 -17.86
CA LYS A 523 -9.93 8.90 -18.85
C LYS A 523 -10.86 7.74 -18.47
N SER A 524 -11.06 7.47 -17.18
CA SER A 524 -11.99 6.42 -16.72
C SER A 524 -13.43 6.86 -16.90
N ILE A 525 -13.75 8.14 -16.66
CA ILE A 525 -15.07 8.72 -16.91
C ILE A 525 -15.38 8.75 -18.41
N ASP A 526 -14.41 9.11 -19.24
CA ASP A 526 -14.57 9.14 -20.70
C ASP A 526 -14.86 7.73 -21.27
N LEU A 527 -14.29 6.70 -20.68
CA LEU A 527 -14.52 5.29 -21.07
C LEU A 527 -15.83 4.74 -20.52
N ASN A 528 -16.33 5.23 -19.39
CA ASN A 528 -17.59 4.82 -18.79
C ASN A 528 -18.36 6.05 -18.26
N PRO A 529 -19.30 6.60 -19.04
CA PRO A 529 -20.05 7.82 -18.69
C PRO A 529 -21.02 7.64 -17.51
N LYS A 530 -21.17 6.43 -16.96
CA LYS A 530 -21.91 6.16 -15.73
C LYS A 530 -21.10 6.53 -14.48
N LEU A 531 -19.78 6.72 -14.61
CA LEU A 531 -18.94 7.23 -13.54
C LEU A 531 -19.14 8.75 -13.40
N LYS A 532 -19.19 9.20 -12.17
CA LYS A 532 -19.31 10.62 -11.81
C LYS A 532 -18.06 11.06 -11.06
N GLN A 533 -17.62 12.27 -11.32
CA GLN A 533 -16.50 12.86 -10.61
C GLN A 533 -16.84 13.07 -9.12
N ASN A 534 -15.84 12.92 -8.26
CA ASN A 534 -15.97 13.27 -6.84
C ASN A 534 -16.22 14.77 -6.67
N VAL A 535 -17.00 15.12 -5.63
CA VAL A 535 -17.34 16.52 -5.33
C VAL A 535 -16.06 17.34 -5.13
N GLY A 536 -16.03 18.55 -5.68
CA GLY A 536 -14.88 19.47 -5.61
C GLY A 536 -13.91 19.38 -6.78
N TYR A 537 -13.92 18.29 -7.55
CA TYR A 537 -13.14 18.15 -8.78
C TYR A 537 -13.98 18.50 -10.02
N LYS A 538 -13.33 19.09 -11.03
CA LYS A 538 -13.96 19.53 -12.29
C LYS A 538 -13.46 18.72 -13.47
#